data_ab3a8c465fc0d404c7cb2866ec069b35
#
_entry.id   ab3a8c465fc0d404c7cb2866ec069b35
#
_cell.length_a   1.000
_cell.length_b   1.000
_cell.length_c   1.000
_cell.angle_alpha   90.00
_cell.angle_beta   90.00
_cell.angle_gamma   90.00
#
_symmetry.space_group_name_H-M   'P 1'
#
loop_
_entity.id
_entity.type
_entity.pdbx_description
1 polymer ?
#
loop_
_entity_poly.entity_id
_entity_poly.type
_entity_poly.pdbx_seq_one_letter_code
_entity_poly.pdbx_strand_id
1 'polypeptide(L)'
;MTAMSEQEPTAASGGSGAAGESSAIRIVLADDHAVVRSGLRLVLESETDLEVVAEASDVESARRYVRGHHPHVLVLDLNMPGGSSLEAIPAIRAESPETQIVVLTMQQEPAFAREALGAGALGYVLKEAADDELVEAVRRAAAGESFLNPRLGARIASEPPPGPPDDLSEREVDVLRLIALGHTNAEIAEQLYLSVRTVETHRSHIQQKLRLSTRAELVGYALERGLIAR
;
A
#
# COMPACT_ATOMS: atom_id res chain seq x y z
N MET A 1 5.71 -31.58 82.63
CA MET A 1 6.29 -32.23 81.46
C MET A 1 5.77 -31.49 80.25
N THR A 2 6.59 -30.62 79.74
CA THR A 2 6.25 -29.56 78.81
C THR A 2 6.60 -30.03 77.40
N ALA A 3 5.66 -30.05 76.49
CA ALA A 3 5.91 -30.29 75.07
C ALA A 3 6.02 -28.94 74.35
N MET A 4 7.21 -28.69 73.82
CA MET A 4 7.51 -27.54 72.95
C MET A 4 6.95 -27.82 71.55
N SER A 5 6.09 -26.92 71.05
CA SER A 5 5.69 -26.86 69.64
C SER A 5 6.69 -26.03 68.86
N GLU A 6 7.36 -26.65 67.91
CA GLU A 6 8.15 -25.96 66.86
C GLU A 6 7.22 -25.38 65.81
N GLN A 7 7.31 -24.11 65.57
CA GLN A 7 6.68 -23.41 64.44
C GLN A 7 7.70 -23.33 63.29
N GLU A 8 7.36 -23.95 62.17
CA GLU A 8 8.02 -23.75 60.88
C GLU A 8 7.70 -22.38 60.29
N PRO A 9 8.62 -21.67 59.66
CA PRO A 9 8.36 -20.45 58.96
C PRO A 9 7.87 -20.75 57.54
N THR A 10 6.68 -20.26 57.23
CA THR A 10 6.07 -20.29 55.89
C THR A 10 6.90 -19.45 54.89
N ALA A 11 7.46 -20.08 53.88
CA ALA A 11 8.13 -19.45 52.77
C ALA A 11 7.13 -18.64 51.92
N ALA A 12 7.31 -17.33 51.87
CA ALA A 12 6.59 -16.47 50.96
C ALA A 12 7.13 -16.71 49.54
N SER A 13 6.28 -17.32 48.70
CA SER A 13 6.52 -17.43 47.26
C SER A 13 6.34 -16.06 46.65
N GLY A 14 7.46 -15.42 46.32
CA GLY A 14 7.46 -14.20 45.48
C GLY A 14 6.95 -14.54 44.10
N GLY A 15 5.73 -14.08 43.80
CA GLY A 15 5.23 -14.05 42.45
C GLY A 15 6.05 -13.06 41.63
N SER A 16 6.98 -13.57 40.82
CA SER A 16 7.59 -12.82 39.74
C SER A 16 6.49 -12.51 38.71
N GLY A 17 5.98 -11.28 38.79
CA GLY A 17 5.18 -10.73 37.73
C GLY A 17 6.03 -10.63 36.48
N ALA A 18 5.82 -11.54 35.54
CA ALA A 18 6.30 -11.35 34.19
C ALA A 18 5.58 -10.10 33.63
N ALA A 19 6.25 -8.96 33.76
CA ALA A 19 5.96 -7.82 32.90
C ALA A 19 6.20 -8.32 31.49
N GLY A 20 5.13 -8.47 30.71
CA GLY A 20 5.23 -8.77 29.28
C GLY A 20 6.15 -7.73 28.66
N GLU A 21 7.32 -8.14 28.21
CA GLU A 21 8.17 -7.34 27.34
C GLU A 21 7.34 -7.05 26.10
N SER A 22 6.79 -5.83 26.01
CA SER A 22 6.19 -5.33 24.78
C SER A 22 7.32 -5.30 23.77
N SER A 23 7.36 -6.31 22.90
CA SER A 23 8.36 -6.38 21.84
C SER A 23 8.24 -5.11 20.99
N ALA A 24 9.35 -4.38 20.81
CA ALA A 24 9.37 -3.16 20.01
C ALA A 24 8.82 -3.43 18.60
N ILE A 25 8.10 -2.47 18.03
CA ILE A 25 7.64 -2.50 16.66
C ILE A 25 8.85 -2.34 15.75
N ARG A 26 9.19 -3.38 15.01
CA ARG A 26 10.33 -3.41 14.10
C ARG A 26 9.94 -2.81 12.76
N ILE A 27 10.74 -1.86 12.27
CA ILE A 27 10.44 -1.04 11.11
C ILE A 27 11.57 -1.17 10.08
N VAL A 28 11.23 -1.35 8.82
CA VAL A 28 12.12 -1.05 7.68
C VAL A 28 11.72 0.31 7.14
N LEU A 29 12.70 1.22 7.03
CA LEU A 29 12.50 2.57 6.52
C LEU A 29 13.10 2.70 5.12
N ALA A 30 12.26 2.99 4.13
CA ALA A 30 12.64 3.07 2.73
C ALA A 30 12.36 4.47 2.16
N ASP A 31 13.43 5.21 1.84
CA ASP A 31 13.42 6.55 1.26
C ASP A 31 14.76 6.77 0.53
N ASP A 32 14.77 7.31 -0.67
CA ASP A 32 16.01 7.52 -1.43
C ASP A 32 16.80 8.75 -0.97
N HIS A 33 16.16 9.67 -0.24
CA HIS A 33 16.79 10.87 0.29
C HIS A 33 17.45 10.63 1.66
N ALA A 34 18.77 10.50 1.71
CA ALA A 34 19.52 10.18 2.93
C ALA A 34 19.22 11.12 4.10
N VAL A 35 19.07 12.43 3.86
CA VAL A 35 18.78 13.42 4.91
C VAL A 35 17.37 13.24 5.48
N VAL A 36 16.37 13.01 4.63
CA VAL A 36 14.99 12.73 5.04
C VAL A 36 14.97 11.45 5.85
N ARG A 37 15.57 10.38 5.33
CA ARG A 37 15.65 9.08 6.02
C ARG A 37 16.29 9.18 7.40
N SER A 38 17.40 9.92 7.53
CA SER A 38 18.03 10.14 8.84
C SER A 38 17.13 10.92 9.82
N GLY A 39 16.39 11.91 9.33
CA GLY A 39 15.42 12.64 10.15
C GLY A 39 14.27 11.76 10.63
N LEU A 40 13.68 10.99 9.72
CA LEU A 40 12.58 10.06 10.02
C LEU A 40 13.03 8.97 11.01
N ARG A 41 14.25 8.46 10.86
CA ARG A 41 14.83 7.53 11.84
C ARG A 41 14.87 8.13 13.22
N LEU A 42 15.36 9.37 13.36
CA LEU A 42 15.40 10.05 14.66
C LEU A 42 14.01 10.20 15.27
N VAL A 43 12.99 10.56 14.46
CA VAL A 43 11.60 10.67 14.93
C VAL A 43 11.10 9.31 15.43
N LEU A 44 11.29 8.24 14.68
CA LEU A 44 10.84 6.90 15.06
C LEU A 44 11.60 6.36 16.30
N GLU A 45 12.92 6.51 16.35
CA GLU A 45 13.77 6.00 17.46
C GLU A 45 13.70 6.88 18.72
N SER A 46 13.02 8.05 18.66
CA SER A 46 12.72 8.81 19.89
C SER A 46 11.65 8.10 20.75
N GLU A 47 10.91 7.18 20.17
CA GLU A 47 9.90 6.36 20.83
C GLU A 47 10.50 5.03 21.29
N THR A 48 10.31 4.67 22.55
CA THR A 48 10.92 3.47 23.16
C THR A 48 10.33 2.14 22.67
N ASP A 49 9.16 2.18 22.05
CA ASP A 49 8.43 1.04 21.49
C ASP A 49 8.66 0.84 19.98
N LEU A 50 9.48 1.69 19.33
CA LEU A 50 9.78 1.61 17.91
C LEU A 50 11.28 1.33 17.67
N GLU A 51 11.59 0.47 16.69
CA GLU A 51 12.96 0.11 16.31
C GLU A 51 13.12 0.10 14.79
N VAL A 52 14.03 0.91 14.24
CA VAL A 52 14.37 0.86 12.81
C VAL A 52 15.44 -0.20 12.59
N VAL A 53 15.04 -1.37 12.12
CA VAL A 53 15.91 -2.55 11.92
C VAL A 53 16.72 -2.51 10.63
N ALA A 54 16.26 -1.76 9.60
CA ALA A 54 17.01 -1.55 8.37
C ALA A 54 16.53 -0.30 7.63
N GLU A 55 17.42 0.25 6.80
CA GLU A 55 17.16 1.39 5.92
C GLU A 55 17.42 1.00 4.46
N ALA A 56 16.52 1.39 3.55
CA ALA A 56 16.61 1.15 2.12
C ALA A 56 16.57 2.46 1.34
N SER A 57 17.29 2.51 0.21
CA SER A 57 17.32 3.66 -0.70
C SER A 57 16.68 3.39 -2.06
N ASP A 58 16.18 2.19 -2.28
CA ASP A 58 15.53 1.75 -3.51
C ASP A 58 14.53 0.62 -3.23
N VAL A 59 13.66 0.34 -4.20
CA VAL A 59 12.58 -0.65 -4.07
C VAL A 59 13.12 -2.07 -3.87
N GLU A 60 14.23 -2.42 -4.53
CA GLU A 60 14.80 -3.77 -4.45
C GLU A 60 15.40 -4.04 -3.07
N SER A 61 16.17 -3.08 -2.53
CA SER A 61 16.72 -3.17 -1.16
C SER A 61 15.61 -3.19 -0.11
N ALA A 62 14.53 -2.42 -0.28
CA ALA A 62 13.37 -2.46 0.61
C ALA A 62 12.76 -3.88 0.66
N ARG A 63 12.48 -4.49 -0.50
CA ARG A 63 11.97 -5.87 -0.57
C ARG A 63 12.93 -6.89 0.07
N ARG A 64 14.23 -6.76 -0.20
CA ARG A 64 15.25 -7.64 0.38
C ARG A 64 15.29 -7.55 1.90
N TYR A 65 15.21 -6.33 2.44
CA TYR A 65 15.23 -6.12 3.89
C TYR A 65 13.94 -6.56 4.57
N VAL A 66 12.79 -6.38 3.94
CA VAL A 66 11.51 -6.94 4.44
C VAL A 66 11.61 -8.45 4.57
N ARG A 67 12.08 -9.14 3.54
CA ARG A 67 12.28 -10.61 3.60
C ARG A 67 13.31 -11.07 4.61
N GLY A 68 14.38 -10.29 4.83
CA GLY A 68 15.46 -10.67 5.74
C GLY A 68 15.19 -10.35 7.20
N HIS A 69 14.48 -9.27 7.46
CA HIS A 69 14.25 -8.78 8.82
C HIS A 69 12.84 -9.10 9.36
N HIS A 70 11.89 -9.47 8.51
CA HIS A 70 10.48 -9.68 8.88
C HIS A 70 9.96 -8.57 9.80
N PRO A 71 9.96 -7.29 9.34
CA PRO A 71 9.51 -6.18 10.17
C PRO A 71 8.00 -6.22 10.36
N HIS A 72 7.50 -5.58 11.41
CA HIS A 72 6.08 -5.36 11.60
C HIS A 72 5.55 -4.33 10.58
N VAL A 73 6.36 -3.29 10.30
CA VAL A 73 5.97 -2.20 9.40
C VAL A 73 7.10 -1.88 8.41
N LEU A 74 6.73 -1.70 7.15
CA LEU A 74 7.55 -1.05 6.13
C LEU A 74 7.03 0.37 5.94
N VAL A 75 7.84 1.38 6.22
CA VAL A 75 7.61 2.77 5.79
C VAL A 75 8.22 2.93 4.41
N LEU A 76 7.40 3.27 3.41
CA LEU A 76 7.77 3.21 2.01
C LEU A 76 7.52 4.55 1.29
N ASP A 77 8.58 5.18 0.80
CA ASP A 77 8.42 6.32 -0.13
C ASP A 77 7.97 5.83 -1.52
N LEU A 78 7.07 6.59 -2.13
CA LEU A 78 6.60 6.31 -3.50
C LEU A 78 7.62 6.67 -4.58
N ASN A 79 8.49 7.63 -4.32
CA ASN A 79 9.44 8.18 -5.29
C ASN A 79 10.85 7.62 -5.08
N MET A 80 11.03 6.31 -5.22
CA MET A 80 12.35 5.69 -5.10
C MET A 80 12.83 5.10 -6.43
N PRO A 81 14.15 5.02 -6.67
CA PRO A 81 14.70 4.33 -7.82
C PRO A 81 14.46 2.80 -7.73
N GLY A 82 14.58 2.11 -8.87
CA GLY A 82 14.44 0.65 -8.95
C GLY A 82 13.05 0.15 -9.27
N GLY A 83 12.18 1.01 -9.79
CA GLY A 83 10.80 0.69 -10.18
C GLY A 83 9.75 1.50 -9.46
N SER A 84 8.48 1.21 -9.73
CA SER A 84 7.36 1.85 -9.04
C SER A 84 7.19 1.25 -7.64
N SER A 85 7.39 2.07 -6.61
CA SER A 85 7.13 1.66 -5.22
C SER A 85 5.67 1.23 -5.04
N LEU A 86 4.75 1.93 -5.70
CA LEU A 86 3.31 1.67 -5.64
C LEU A 86 2.96 0.29 -6.22
N GLU A 87 3.52 -0.04 -7.38
CA GLU A 87 3.35 -1.36 -8.01
C GLU A 87 4.03 -2.49 -7.22
N ALA A 88 5.03 -2.17 -6.39
CA ALA A 88 5.71 -3.15 -5.55
C ALA A 88 4.89 -3.57 -4.31
N ILE A 89 3.93 -2.75 -3.85
CA ILE A 89 3.13 -3.02 -2.64
C ILE A 89 2.46 -4.40 -2.67
N PRO A 90 1.72 -4.81 -3.72
CA PRO A 90 1.09 -6.13 -3.74
C PRO A 90 2.09 -7.28 -3.67
N ALA A 91 3.26 -7.14 -4.33
CA ALA A 91 4.30 -8.16 -4.30
C ALA A 91 4.93 -8.29 -2.91
N ILE A 92 5.23 -7.16 -2.25
CA ILE A 92 5.76 -7.13 -0.88
C ILE A 92 4.76 -7.80 0.09
N ARG A 93 3.48 -7.46 -0.04
CA ARG A 93 2.40 -8.06 0.77
C ARG A 93 2.27 -9.58 0.56
N ALA A 94 2.44 -10.04 -0.67
CA ALA A 94 2.40 -11.47 -0.99
C ALA A 94 3.63 -12.23 -0.45
N GLU A 95 4.81 -11.61 -0.47
CA GLU A 95 6.08 -12.17 0.02
C GLU A 95 6.19 -12.15 1.55
N SER A 96 5.59 -11.17 2.22
CA SER A 96 5.64 -10.96 3.68
C SER A 96 4.26 -10.48 4.19
N PRO A 97 3.28 -11.39 4.31
CA PRO A 97 1.89 -11.03 4.68
C PRO A 97 1.77 -10.41 6.08
N GLU A 98 2.70 -10.70 6.98
CA GLU A 98 2.79 -10.15 8.33
C GLU A 98 3.26 -8.69 8.36
N THR A 99 4.01 -8.25 7.33
CA THR A 99 4.52 -6.87 7.25
C THR A 99 3.44 -5.93 6.75
N GLN A 100 3.10 -4.92 7.53
CA GLN A 100 2.18 -3.88 7.13
C GLN A 100 2.92 -2.73 6.42
N ILE A 101 2.24 -2.01 5.53
CA ILE A 101 2.88 -0.97 4.74
C ILE A 101 2.26 0.39 5.07
N VAL A 102 3.12 1.34 5.44
CA VAL A 102 2.79 2.76 5.57
C VAL A 102 3.51 3.51 4.44
N VAL A 103 2.74 4.10 3.56
CA VAL A 103 3.28 4.97 2.50
C VAL A 103 3.62 6.33 3.08
N LEU A 104 4.80 6.83 2.75
CA LEU A 104 5.29 8.17 3.11
C LEU A 104 5.71 8.90 1.83
N THR A 105 5.09 10.03 1.51
CA THR A 105 5.27 10.65 0.19
C THR A 105 5.01 12.16 0.19
N MET A 106 5.49 12.85 -0.84
CA MET A 106 5.13 14.25 -1.11
C MET A 106 3.83 14.39 -1.92
N GLN A 107 3.24 13.28 -2.40
CA GLN A 107 2.05 13.30 -3.26
C GLN A 107 0.78 13.57 -2.44
N GLN A 108 0.14 14.70 -2.71
CA GLN A 108 -1.07 15.14 -1.99
C GLN A 108 -2.37 14.80 -2.74
N GLU A 109 -2.29 14.33 -3.97
CA GLU A 109 -3.47 14.01 -4.77
C GLU A 109 -4.18 12.76 -4.23
N PRO A 110 -5.51 12.84 -4.04
CA PRO A 110 -6.31 11.71 -3.55
C PRO A 110 -6.19 10.42 -4.36
N ALA A 111 -5.86 10.53 -5.65
CA ALA A 111 -5.68 9.39 -6.54
C ALA A 111 -4.56 8.46 -6.07
N PHE A 112 -3.39 9.00 -5.70
CA PHE A 112 -2.27 8.20 -5.19
C PHE A 112 -2.59 7.51 -3.86
N ALA A 113 -3.30 8.21 -2.96
CA ALA A 113 -3.71 7.61 -1.70
C ALA A 113 -4.70 6.45 -1.91
N ARG A 114 -5.68 6.61 -2.83
CA ARG A 114 -6.60 5.52 -3.18
C ARG A 114 -5.87 4.32 -3.77
N GLU A 115 -4.93 4.58 -4.66
CA GLU A 115 -4.15 3.53 -5.32
C GLU A 115 -3.28 2.78 -4.31
N ALA A 116 -2.57 3.49 -3.42
CA ALA A 116 -1.76 2.88 -2.37
C ALA A 116 -2.59 2.03 -1.41
N LEU A 117 -3.73 2.55 -0.93
CA LEU A 117 -4.64 1.81 -0.05
C LEU A 117 -5.27 0.62 -0.78
N GLY A 118 -5.66 0.79 -2.04
CA GLY A 118 -6.16 -0.29 -2.90
C GLY A 118 -5.13 -1.38 -3.19
N ALA A 119 -3.84 -1.03 -3.26
CA ALA A 119 -2.72 -1.96 -3.39
C ALA A 119 -2.41 -2.73 -2.10
N GLY A 120 -2.96 -2.31 -0.95
CA GLY A 120 -2.82 -2.98 0.34
C GLY A 120 -1.97 -2.25 1.37
N ALA A 121 -1.65 -0.96 1.17
CA ALA A 121 -1.08 -0.14 2.24
C ALA A 121 -2.13 0.11 3.34
N LEU A 122 -1.72 0.12 4.60
CA LEU A 122 -2.57 0.46 5.74
C LEU A 122 -2.44 1.93 6.16
N GLY A 123 -1.33 2.58 5.84
CA GLY A 123 -1.12 3.99 6.14
C GLY A 123 -0.73 4.81 4.92
N TYR A 124 -1.16 6.08 4.91
CA TYR A 124 -0.71 7.07 3.95
C TYR A 124 -0.42 8.39 4.67
N VAL A 125 0.84 8.77 4.71
CA VAL A 125 1.36 9.94 5.42
C VAL A 125 2.08 10.85 4.44
N LEU A 126 1.84 12.15 4.55
CA LEU A 126 2.57 13.15 3.78
C LEU A 126 3.90 13.47 4.50
N LYS A 127 5.01 13.57 3.75
CA LYS A 127 6.32 13.88 4.32
C LYS A 127 6.35 15.20 5.09
N GLU A 128 5.52 16.17 4.70
CA GLU A 128 5.38 17.45 5.41
C GLU A 128 4.70 17.35 6.79
N ALA A 129 4.00 16.25 7.05
CA ALA A 129 3.32 15.97 8.33
C ALA A 129 3.96 14.79 9.07
N ALA A 130 5.10 14.31 8.62
CA ALA A 130 5.73 13.10 9.16
C ALA A 130 6.11 13.23 10.65
N ASP A 131 6.52 14.42 11.09
CA ASP A 131 6.91 14.68 12.48
C ASP A 131 5.73 14.46 13.45
N ASP A 132 4.51 14.75 13.01
CA ASP A 132 3.30 14.65 13.84
C ASP A 132 2.54 13.33 13.65
N GLU A 133 2.59 12.74 12.45
CA GLU A 133 1.68 11.66 12.05
C GLU A 133 2.35 10.28 11.88
N LEU A 134 3.66 10.22 11.60
CA LEU A 134 4.32 8.97 11.23
C LEU A 134 4.31 7.94 12.37
N VAL A 135 4.59 8.37 13.60
CA VAL A 135 4.61 7.49 14.78
C VAL A 135 3.25 6.83 14.99
N GLU A 136 2.18 7.61 14.93
CA GLU A 136 0.81 7.08 15.05
C GLU A 136 0.46 6.15 13.90
N ALA A 137 0.82 6.51 12.66
CA ALA A 137 0.57 5.68 11.49
C ALA A 137 1.27 4.31 11.60
N VAL A 138 2.52 4.29 12.08
CA VAL A 138 3.27 3.05 12.30
C VAL A 138 2.63 2.19 13.39
N ARG A 139 2.25 2.77 14.52
CA ARG A 139 1.58 2.03 15.61
C ARG A 139 0.25 1.43 15.16
N ARG A 140 -0.57 2.20 14.47
CA ARG A 140 -1.84 1.71 13.92
C ARG A 140 -1.62 0.61 12.90
N ALA A 141 -0.71 0.79 11.96
CA ALA A 141 -0.40 -0.23 10.97
C ALA A 141 0.08 -1.52 11.63
N ALA A 142 0.96 -1.44 12.63
CA ALA A 142 1.42 -2.62 13.38
C ALA A 142 0.27 -3.36 14.09
N ALA A 143 -0.77 -2.64 14.50
CA ALA A 143 -2.01 -3.21 15.06
C ALA A 143 -2.99 -3.72 13.98
N GLY A 144 -2.66 -3.59 12.69
CA GLY A 144 -3.55 -3.95 11.57
C GLY A 144 -4.64 -2.91 11.29
N GLU A 145 -4.50 -1.71 11.84
CA GLU A 145 -5.46 -0.61 11.66
C GLU A 145 -5.00 0.36 10.58
N SER A 146 -5.95 0.93 9.85
CA SER A 146 -5.63 1.93 8.82
C SER A 146 -5.36 3.30 9.44
N PHE A 147 -4.41 4.03 8.85
CA PHE A 147 -4.14 5.43 9.14
C PHE A 147 -4.24 6.29 7.87
N LEU A 148 -5.04 7.33 7.96
CA LEU A 148 -5.16 8.34 6.92
C LEU A 148 -5.47 9.69 7.59
N ASN A 149 -4.70 10.73 7.21
CA ASN A 149 -4.98 12.07 7.68
C ASN A 149 -6.43 12.47 7.38
N PRO A 150 -7.19 13.02 8.34
CA PRO A 150 -8.61 13.37 8.16
C PRO A 150 -8.88 14.31 6.98
N ARG A 151 -7.97 15.25 6.69
CA ARG A 151 -8.12 16.18 5.56
C ARG A 151 -8.01 15.44 4.21
N LEU A 152 -7.05 14.54 4.09
CA LEU A 152 -6.89 13.73 2.90
C LEU A 152 -8.05 12.72 2.77
N GLY A 153 -8.49 12.14 3.88
CA GLY A 153 -9.67 11.28 3.92
C GLY A 153 -10.94 11.98 3.45
N ALA A 154 -11.17 13.21 3.89
CA ALA A 154 -12.31 14.04 3.45
C ALA A 154 -12.21 14.34 1.94
N ARG A 155 -11.03 14.64 1.41
CA ARG A 155 -10.81 14.84 -0.04
C ARG A 155 -11.08 13.56 -0.83
N ILE A 156 -10.58 12.42 -0.37
CA ILE A 156 -10.85 11.13 -0.98
C ILE A 156 -12.36 10.83 -1.04
N ALA A 157 -13.09 11.16 0.02
CA ALA A 157 -14.54 10.95 0.09
C ALA A 157 -15.33 11.93 -0.80
N SER A 158 -14.86 13.17 -0.95
CA SER A 158 -15.54 14.21 -1.73
C SER A 158 -15.21 14.20 -3.22
N GLU A 159 -14.04 13.71 -3.57
CA GLU A 159 -13.61 13.56 -4.95
C GLU A 159 -13.87 12.11 -5.38
N PRO A 160 -14.87 11.83 -6.21
CA PRO A 160 -15.06 10.47 -6.73
C PRO A 160 -13.78 10.01 -7.46
N PRO A 161 -13.47 8.70 -7.48
CA PRO A 161 -12.38 8.20 -8.30
C PRO A 161 -12.59 8.73 -9.73
N PRO A 162 -11.52 9.08 -10.46
CA PRO A 162 -11.65 9.46 -11.84
C PRO A 162 -12.44 8.37 -12.55
N GLY A 163 -13.58 8.77 -13.12
CA GLY A 163 -14.38 7.86 -13.93
C GLY A 163 -13.57 7.33 -15.10
N PRO A 164 -14.09 6.34 -15.80
CA PRO A 164 -13.46 5.86 -17.02
C PRO A 164 -13.09 7.05 -17.92
N PRO A 165 -11.92 7.02 -18.58
CA PRO A 165 -11.46 8.16 -19.36
C PRO A 165 -12.46 8.51 -20.48
N ASP A 166 -12.62 9.81 -20.71
CA ASP A 166 -13.39 10.38 -21.85
C ASP A 166 -14.84 9.85 -21.97
N ASP A 167 -15.58 9.84 -20.85
CA ASP A 167 -16.98 9.40 -20.75
C ASP A 167 -17.25 7.94 -21.18
N LEU A 168 -16.23 7.12 -21.26
CA LEU A 168 -16.42 5.69 -21.46
C LEU A 168 -17.08 5.06 -20.22
N SER A 169 -17.94 4.07 -20.40
CA SER A 169 -18.38 3.22 -19.29
C SER A 169 -17.27 2.22 -18.92
N GLU A 170 -17.31 1.67 -17.71
CA GLU A 170 -16.38 0.60 -17.27
C GLU A 170 -16.33 -0.55 -18.30
N ARG A 171 -17.49 -0.92 -18.83
CA ARG A 171 -17.60 -1.99 -19.82
C ARG A 171 -16.96 -1.63 -21.16
N GLU A 172 -17.04 -0.36 -21.57
CA GLU A 172 -16.36 0.14 -22.76
C GLU A 172 -14.84 0.17 -22.55
N VAL A 173 -14.36 0.48 -21.36
CA VAL A 173 -12.94 0.39 -21.02
C VAL A 173 -12.44 -1.05 -21.07
N ASP A 174 -13.17 -2.02 -20.54
CA ASP A 174 -12.80 -3.45 -20.62
C ASP A 174 -12.70 -3.90 -22.08
N VAL A 175 -13.70 -3.55 -22.90
CA VAL A 175 -13.70 -3.87 -24.33
C VAL A 175 -12.54 -3.18 -25.05
N LEU A 176 -12.28 -1.90 -24.78
CA LEU A 176 -11.17 -1.14 -25.36
C LEU A 176 -9.80 -1.75 -25.01
N ARG A 177 -9.60 -2.15 -23.76
CA ARG A 177 -8.38 -2.83 -23.31
C ARG A 177 -8.13 -4.11 -24.09
N LEU A 178 -9.13 -4.96 -24.27
CA LEU A 178 -9.01 -6.22 -25.02
C LEU A 178 -8.81 -5.98 -26.52
N ILE A 179 -9.45 -4.96 -27.11
CA ILE A 179 -9.16 -4.53 -28.49
C ILE A 179 -7.71 -4.13 -28.64
N ALA A 180 -7.17 -3.37 -27.70
CA ALA A 180 -5.80 -2.89 -27.72
C ALA A 180 -4.77 -4.03 -27.54
N LEU A 181 -5.09 -5.03 -26.71
CA LEU A 181 -4.29 -6.25 -26.54
C LEU A 181 -4.33 -7.19 -27.74
N GLY A 182 -5.14 -6.93 -28.74
CA GLY A 182 -5.12 -7.72 -29.98
C GLY A 182 -6.29 -8.68 -30.16
N HIS A 183 -7.19 -8.81 -29.18
CA HIS A 183 -8.30 -9.76 -29.25
C HIS A 183 -9.32 -9.44 -30.35
N THR A 184 -9.92 -10.47 -30.90
CA THR A 184 -11.06 -10.40 -31.84
C THR A 184 -12.36 -10.17 -31.08
N ASN A 185 -13.41 -9.71 -31.79
CA ASN A 185 -14.72 -9.52 -31.14
C ASN A 185 -15.29 -10.82 -30.54
N ALA A 186 -14.97 -11.98 -31.13
CA ALA A 186 -15.40 -13.28 -30.62
C ALA A 186 -14.68 -13.64 -29.30
N GLU A 187 -13.36 -13.44 -29.22
CA GLU A 187 -12.56 -13.66 -28.00
C GLU A 187 -12.96 -12.69 -26.89
N ILE A 188 -13.23 -11.43 -27.22
CA ILE A 188 -13.73 -10.44 -26.27
C ILE A 188 -15.10 -10.85 -25.72
N ALA A 189 -15.98 -11.31 -26.59
CA ALA A 189 -17.31 -11.78 -26.22
C ALA A 189 -17.23 -12.96 -25.24
N GLU A 190 -16.34 -13.92 -25.48
CA GLU A 190 -16.10 -15.06 -24.62
C GLU A 190 -15.53 -14.63 -23.26
N GLN A 191 -14.48 -13.81 -23.24
CA GLN A 191 -13.80 -13.37 -22.00
C GLN A 191 -14.71 -12.52 -21.12
N LEU A 192 -15.58 -11.69 -21.74
CA LEU A 192 -16.45 -10.80 -21.00
C LEU A 192 -17.87 -11.35 -20.78
N TYR A 193 -18.14 -12.60 -21.18
CA TYR A 193 -19.46 -13.24 -21.12
C TYR A 193 -20.54 -12.42 -21.82
N LEU A 194 -20.24 -11.92 -23.03
CA LEU A 194 -21.13 -11.11 -23.86
C LEU A 194 -21.47 -11.83 -25.18
N SER A 195 -22.46 -11.31 -25.91
CA SER A 195 -22.61 -11.65 -27.31
C SER A 195 -21.66 -10.87 -28.22
N VAL A 196 -21.24 -11.43 -29.36
CA VAL A 196 -20.39 -10.71 -30.33
C VAL A 196 -21.07 -9.38 -30.76
N ARG A 197 -22.38 -9.39 -30.94
CA ARG A 197 -23.15 -8.19 -31.27
C ARG A 197 -23.06 -7.11 -30.17
N THR A 198 -23.05 -7.52 -28.90
CA THR A 198 -22.87 -6.59 -27.76
C THR A 198 -21.50 -5.96 -27.80
N VAL A 199 -20.45 -6.73 -28.10
CA VAL A 199 -19.06 -6.23 -28.25
C VAL A 199 -18.99 -5.23 -29.43
N GLU A 200 -19.61 -5.50 -30.53
CA GLU A 200 -19.69 -4.58 -31.69
C GLU A 200 -20.40 -3.27 -31.33
N THR A 201 -21.45 -3.34 -30.51
CA THR A 201 -22.13 -2.15 -29.99
C THR A 201 -21.23 -1.32 -29.12
N HIS A 202 -20.54 -1.93 -28.13
CA HIS A 202 -19.57 -1.23 -27.29
C HIS A 202 -18.46 -0.59 -28.12
N ARG A 203 -17.91 -1.33 -29.10
CA ARG A 203 -16.87 -0.82 -30.00
C ARG A 203 -17.36 0.42 -30.79
N SER A 204 -18.59 0.39 -31.29
CA SER A 204 -19.18 1.52 -31.97
C SER A 204 -19.32 2.75 -31.08
N HIS A 205 -19.77 2.56 -29.83
CA HIS A 205 -19.86 3.63 -28.84
C HIS A 205 -18.48 4.20 -28.45
N ILE A 206 -17.47 3.33 -28.25
CA ILE A 206 -16.08 3.74 -27.97
C ILE A 206 -15.56 4.64 -29.10
N GLN A 207 -15.71 4.17 -30.36
CA GLN A 207 -15.26 4.94 -31.53
C GLN A 207 -15.96 6.30 -31.64
N GLN A 208 -17.26 6.35 -31.36
CA GLN A 208 -18.03 7.59 -31.38
C GLN A 208 -17.60 8.55 -30.26
N LYS A 209 -17.45 8.06 -29.03
CA LYS A 209 -17.05 8.87 -27.87
C LYS A 209 -15.63 9.42 -28.02
N LEU A 210 -14.70 8.57 -28.45
CA LEU A 210 -13.29 8.96 -28.60
C LEU A 210 -12.99 9.65 -29.93
N ARG A 211 -13.92 9.62 -30.88
CA ARG A 211 -13.73 10.09 -32.27
C ARG A 211 -12.55 9.42 -32.97
N LEU A 212 -12.30 8.17 -32.64
CA LEU A 212 -11.27 7.32 -33.21
C LEU A 212 -11.93 6.24 -34.08
N SER A 213 -11.39 5.98 -35.26
CA SER A 213 -12.02 5.09 -36.23
C SER A 213 -11.25 3.78 -36.48
N THR A 214 -9.94 3.82 -36.28
CA THR A 214 -9.07 2.69 -36.56
C THR A 214 -8.61 1.98 -35.29
N ARG A 215 -8.27 0.68 -35.44
CA ARG A 215 -7.69 -0.09 -34.33
C ARG A 215 -6.37 0.51 -33.85
N ALA A 216 -5.54 1.01 -34.76
CA ALA A 216 -4.27 1.61 -34.41
C ALA A 216 -4.43 2.85 -33.51
N GLU A 217 -5.42 3.69 -33.80
CA GLU A 217 -5.77 4.84 -32.97
C GLU A 217 -6.27 4.40 -31.57
N LEU A 218 -7.09 3.36 -31.48
CA LEU A 218 -7.56 2.81 -30.21
C LEU A 218 -6.41 2.21 -29.38
N VAL A 219 -5.43 1.55 -30.02
CA VAL A 219 -4.21 1.06 -29.35
C VAL A 219 -3.35 2.23 -28.84
N GLY A 220 -3.14 3.26 -29.67
CA GLY A 220 -2.41 4.47 -29.27
C GLY A 220 -3.04 5.13 -28.05
N TYR A 221 -4.35 5.34 -28.10
CA TYR A 221 -5.12 5.88 -26.99
C TYR A 221 -4.98 5.03 -25.71
N ALA A 222 -5.14 3.71 -25.82
CA ALA A 222 -5.03 2.81 -24.67
C ALA A 222 -3.64 2.84 -24.01
N LEU A 223 -2.57 2.99 -24.82
CA LEU A 223 -1.19 3.17 -24.32
C LEU A 223 -1.00 4.53 -23.64
N GLU A 224 -1.49 5.63 -24.26
CA GLU A 224 -1.38 6.98 -23.70
C GLU A 224 -2.13 7.14 -22.37
N ARG A 225 -3.24 6.45 -22.21
CA ARG A 225 -4.06 6.45 -20.98
C ARG A 225 -3.65 5.37 -19.97
N GLY A 226 -2.61 4.59 -20.23
CA GLY A 226 -2.13 3.54 -19.33
C GLY A 226 -3.12 2.37 -19.15
N LEU A 227 -4.06 2.20 -20.10
CA LEU A 227 -5.01 1.08 -20.07
C LEU A 227 -4.36 -0.26 -20.37
N ILE A 228 -3.22 -0.25 -21.07
CA ILE A 228 -2.35 -1.40 -21.33
C ILE A 228 -0.89 -1.00 -21.14
N ALA A 229 -0.04 -1.94 -20.71
CA ALA A 229 1.41 -1.75 -20.64
C ALA A 229 2.06 -1.86 -22.03
N ARG A 230 3.22 -1.22 -22.19
CA ARG A 230 4.05 -1.36 -23.40
C ARG A 230 4.74 -2.71 -23.44
#